data_7333f5af50f6243358dad4e4ec6de651
#
_entry.id   7333f5af50f6243358dad4e4ec6de651
#
_cell.length_a   1.000
_cell.length_b   1.000
_cell.length_c   1.000
_cell.angle_alpha   90.00
_cell.angle_beta   90.00
_cell.angle_gamma   90.00
#
_symmetry.space_group_name_H-M   'P 1'
#
loop_
_entity.id
_entity.type
_entity.pdbx_description
1 polymer ?
#
loop_
_entity_poly.entity_id
_entity_poly.type
_entity_poly.pdbx_seq_one_letter_code
_entity_poly.pdbx_strand_id
1 'polypeptide(L)'
;MSRSSHVCWSYASDAEHRDFLAEFFEAGLAANERLMYLAPPEQLQAMLSGLVDTGIDPSRLLERGALRVDDLDEAYLIDGALRPDVRLAGHALLVGQALRDGYAGLRVCSEITPLLGSDGVCDEWCGYEVRADLLIARLPSIVVCACDLRRARPKVMSDLHAVHSLHTGAPTCPSPFRIHAGRGGLFLSGEVDASNADRLGRWLAEALPDLPDPVVDVEDLEFIDAAGMWALLDSAHAHPEGLRLTGTSERFRRVWSVCGYDTIPSVQLN
;
A
#
# COMPACT_ATOMS: atom_id res chain seq x y z
N MET A 1 -3.12 2.94 16.14
CA MET A 1 -3.22 2.18 14.87
C MET A 1 -4.02 0.92 15.14
N SER A 2 -4.86 0.47 14.20
CA SER A 2 -5.52 -0.84 14.27
C SER A 2 -4.46 -1.95 14.22
N ARG A 3 -4.84 -3.21 14.54
CA ARG A 3 -3.91 -4.36 14.44
C ARG A 3 -3.43 -4.66 13.01
N SER A 4 -4.06 -4.03 12.02
CA SER A 4 -3.72 -4.14 10.60
C SER A 4 -3.77 -2.73 10.02
N SER A 5 -2.68 -2.24 9.46
CA SER A 5 -2.60 -0.90 8.88
C SER A 5 -1.48 -0.85 7.84
N HIS A 6 -1.77 -0.21 6.71
CA HIS A 6 -0.82 0.09 5.67
C HIS A 6 -0.72 1.61 5.51
N VAL A 7 0.44 2.18 5.75
CA VAL A 7 0.62 3.61 5.95
C VAL A 7 1.72 4.14 5.03
N CYS A 8 1.41 5.17 4.24
CA CYS A 8 2.43 6.01 3.63
C CYS A 8 2.84 7.09 4.62
N TRP A 9 4.09 7.11 5.00
CA TRP A 9 4.66 8.11 5.88
C TRP A 9 5.75 8.90 5.17
N SER A 10 5.63 10.22 5.18
CA SER A 10 6.58 11.12 4.52
C SER A 10 7.33 11.98 5.53
N TYR A 11 8.65 12.12 5.34
CA TYR A 11 9.52 12.91 6.18
C TYR A 11 10.45 13.81 5.36
N ALA A 12 10.93 14.90 5.99
CA ALA A 12 11.77 15.90 5.36
C ALA A 12 13.15 16.04 6.01
N SER A 13 13.42 15.32 7.11
CA SER A 13 14.72 15.35 7.80
C SER A 13 15.07 14.00 8.45
N ASP A 14 16.37 13.77 8.65
CA ASP A 14 16.84 12.56 9.34
C ASP A 14 16.43 12.53 10.83
N ALA A 15 16.21 13.69 11.43
CA ALA A 15 15.70 13.79 12.80
C ALA A 15 14.26 13.31 12.89
N GLU A 16 13.38 13.78 11.99
CA GLU A 16 11.99 13.29 11.90
C GLU A 16 11.95 11.77 11.69
N HIS A 17 12.81 11.27 10.78
CA HIS A 17 12.89 9.84 10.48
C HIS A 17 13.29 9.03 11.72
N ARG A 18 14.35 9.43 12.42
CA ARG A 18 14.85 8.76 13.62
C ARG A 18 13.79 8.76 14.73
N ASP A 19 13.19 9.92 15.00
CA ASP A 19 12.24 10.10 16.10
C ASP A 19 10.96 9.27 15.85
N PHE A 20 10.44 9.30 14.61
CA PHE A 20 9.32 8.43 14.20
C PHE A 20 9.65 6.95 14.35
N LEU A 21 10.81 6.51 13.89
CA LEU A 21 11.20 5.11 13.91
C LEU A 21 11.33 4.61 15.35
N ALA A 22 11.86 5.44 16.27
CA ALA A 22 11.93 5.13 17.69
C ALA A 22 10.54 4.92 18.28
N GLU A 23 9.62 5.88 18.10
CA GLU A 23 8.23 5.77 18.56
C GLU A 23 7.51 4.57 17.95
N PHE A 24 7.73 4.32 16.67
CA PHE A 24 7.13 3.22 15.93
C PHE A 24 7.59 1.87 16.50
N PHE A 25 8.88 1.72 16.81
CA PHE A 25 9.42 0.50 17.38
C PHE A 25 9.06 0.33 18.85
N GLU A 26 9.07 1.38 19.67
CA GLU A 26 8.62 1.32 21.05
C GLU A 26 7.16 0.85 21.14
N ALA A 27 6.28 1.39 20.30
CA ALA A 27 4.90 0.96 20.22
C ALA A 27 4.75 -0.53 19.84
N GLY A 28 5.61 -1.02 18.92
CA GLY A 28 5.64 -2.43 18.54
C GLY A 28 6.12 -3.34 19.66
N LEU A 29 7.17 -2.94 20.37
CA LEU A 29 7.67 -3.69 21.54
C LEU A 29 6.62 -3.75 22.65
N ALA A 30 5.95 -2.64 22.93
CA ALA A 30 4.86 -2.58 23.91
C ALA A 30 3.67 -3.47 23.53
N ALA A 31 3.41 -3.64 22.23
CA ALA A 31 2.36 -4.51 21.69
C ALA A 31 2.78 -5.97 21.53
N ASN A 32 4.02 -6.34 21.90
CA ASN A 32 4.62 -7.64 21.64
C ASN A 32 4.64 -8.02 20.15
N GLU A 33 4.89 -7.06 19.27
CA GLU A 33 5.04 -7.30 17.83
C GLU A 33 6.52 -7.51 17.48
N ARG A 34 6.79 -8.40 16.50
CA ARG A 34 8.12 -8.49 15.91
C ARG A 34 8.36 -7.27 15.04
N LEU A 35 9.51 -6.66 15.16
CA LEU A 35 9.91 -5.49 14.38
C LEU A 35 10.70 -5.91 13.14
N MET A 36 10.52 -5.16 12.05
CA MET A 36 11.30 -5.32 10.82
C MET A 36 11.60 -3.96 10.22
N TYR A 37 12.84 -3.75 9.81
CA TYR A 37 13.26 -2.56 9.10
C TYR A 37 13.94 -2.92 7.78
N LEU A 38 13.49 -2.31 6.69
CA LEU A 38 13.98 -2.50 5.34
C LEU A 38 14.53 -1.17 4.83
N ALA A 39 15.80 -1.13 4.49
CA ALA A 39 16.45 0.06 3.96
C ALA A 39 17.71 -0.32 3.15
N PRO A 40 18.23 0.59 2.31
CA PRO A 40 19.54 0.41 1.72
C PRO A 40 20.63 0.23 2.78
N PRO A 41 21.70 -0.54 2.49
CA PRO A 41 22.75 -0.87 3.45
C PRO A 41 23.38 0.34 4.15
N GLU A 42 23.57 1.44 3.41
CA GLU A 42 24.13 2.68 3.94
C GLU A 42 23.25 3.37 4.99
N GLN A 43 21.93 3.13 4.95
CA GLN A 43 20.97 3.68 5.91
C GLN A 43 20.79 2.78 7.14
N LEU A 44 20.99 1.48 7.00
CA LEU A 44 20.84 0.53 8.11
C LEU A 44 21.74 0.86 9.29
N GLN A 45 23.02 1.14 9.03
CA GLN A 45 23.99 1.47 10.09
C GLN A 45 23.66 2.79 10.80
N ALA A 46 23.27 3.81 10.04
CA ALA A 46 22.87 5.10 10.58
C ALA A 46 21.63 4.98 11.46
N MET A 47 20.63 4.18 11.02
CA MET A 47 19.43 3.91 11.78
C MET A 47 19.73 3.17 13.10
N LEU A 48 20.52 2.11 13.05
CA LEU A 48 20.86 1.33 14.26
C LEU A 48 21.57 2.21 15.29
N SER A 49 22.49 3.08 14.84
CA SER A 49 23.17 4.06 15.72
C SER A 49 22.21 5.09 16.29
N GLY A 50 21.28 5.60 15.47
CA GLY A 50 20.28 6.58 15.89
C GLY A 50 19.29 6.04 16.94
N LEU A 51 18.92 4.75 16.88
CA LEU A 51 18.07 4.11 17.87
C LEU A 51 18.73 4.04 19.25
N VAL A 52 20.07 3.86 19.32
CA VAL A 52 20.78 3.89 20.60
C VAL A 52 20.61 5.23 21.31
N ASP A 53 20.65 6.33 20.57
CA ASP A 53 20.47 7.68 21.10
C ASP A 53 19.05 7.90 21.68
N THR A 54 18.06 7.13 21.27
CA THR A 54 16.69 7.17 21.79
C THR A 54 16.45 6.20 22.97
N GLY A 55 17.48 5.44 23.37
CA GLY A 55 17.38 4.48 24.47
C GLY A 55 16.95 3.07 24.05
N ILE A 56 16.74 2.82 22.77
CA ILE A 56 16.49 1.47 22.22
C ILE A 56 17.85 0.80 22.02
N ASP A 57 18.01 -0.43 22.50
CA ASP A 57 19.19 -1.27 22.23
C ASP A 57 18.92 -2.20 21.03
N PRO A 58 19.30 -1.80 19.79
CA PRO A 58 19.01 -2.61 18.60
C PRO A 58 19.82 -3.91 18.58
N SER A 59 21.03 -3.95 19.16
CA SER A 59 21.84 -5.17 19.21
C SER A 59 21.14 -6.26 20.00
N ARG A 60 20.63 -5.93 21.18
CA ARG A 60 19.85 -6.83 22.01
C ARG A 60 18.55 -7.29 21.32
N LEU A 61 17.90 -6.40 20.55
CA LEU A 61 16.69 -6.74 19.80
C LEU A 61 16.99 -7.72 18.65
N LEU A 62 18.10 -7.54 17.95
CA LEU A 62 18.58 -8.44 16.90
C LEU A 62 18.95 -9.81 17.46
N GLU A 63 19.73 -9.87 18.54
CA GLU A 63 20.16 -11.11 19.18
C GLU A 63 18.99 -12.01 19.61
N ARG A 64 17.93 -11.42 20.15
CA ARG A 64 16.72 -12.16 20.57
C ARG A 64 15.68 -12.35 19.46
N GLY A 65 15.96 -11.89 18.23
CA GLY A 65 15.06 -11.99 17.07
C GLY A 65 13.81 -11.14 17.18
N ALA A 66 13.79 -10.12 18.05
CA ALA A 66 12.69 -9.17 18.17
C ALA A 66 12.74 -8.05 17.11
N LEU A 67 13.92 -7.77 16.59
CA LEU A 67 14.14 -6.92 15.43
C LEU A 67 14.81 -7.73 14.34
N ARG A 68 14.35 -7.54 13.10
CA ARG A 68 15.02 -7.99 11.89
C ARG A 68 15.33 -6.77 11.03
N VAL A 69 16.49 -6.76 10.39
CA VAL A 69 16.88 -5.76 9.40
C VAL A 69 17.31 -6.49 8.13
N ASP A 70 16.79 -6.06 7.00
CA ASP A 70 17.13 -6.65 5.71
C ASP A 70 17.45 -5.52 4.72
N ASP A 71 18.26 -5.82 3.72
CA ASP A 71 18.50 -4.96 2.58
C ASP A 71 17.20 -4.75 1.79
N LEU A 72 16.95 -3.49 1.39
CA LEU A 72 15.73 -3.10 0.70
C LEU A 72 15.61 -3.78 -0.67
N ASP A 73 16.68 -3.74 -1.46
CA ASP A 73 16.68 -4.31 -2.81
C ASP A 73 16.52 -5.83 -2.75
N GLU A 74 17.25 -6.51 -1.85
CA GLU A 74 17.11 -7.96 -1.65
C GLU A 74 15.69 -8.34 -1.17
N ALA A 75 15.06 -7.47 -0.39
CA ALA A 75 13.71 -7.72 0.11
C ALA A 75 12.63 -7.57 -0.97
N TYR A 76 12.79 -6.66 -1.92
CA TYR A 76 11.75 -6.31 -2.90
C TYR A 76 12.03 -6.77 -4.32
N LEU A 77 13.30 -6.91 -4.71
CA LEU A 77 13.68 -7.18 -6.08
C LEU A 77 14.26 -8.61 -6.23
N ILE A 78 13.91 -9.27 -7.31
CA ILE A 78 14.53 -10.52 -7.76
C ILE A 78 15.08 -10.25 -9.16
N ASP A 79 16.39 -10.43 -9.34
CA ASP A 79 17.09 -10.08 -10.59
C ASP A 79 16.81 -8.65 -11.03
N GLY A 80 16.72 -7.71 -10.07
CA GLY A 80 16.48 -6.29 -10.31
C GLY A 80 15.05 -5.90 -10.68
N ALA A 81 14.09 -6.83 -10.59
CA ALA A 81 12.68 -6.58 -10.87
C ALA A 81 11.79 -6.88 -9.67
N LEU A 82 10.76 -6.05 -9.47
CA LEU A 82 9.72 -6.32 -8.48
C LEU A 82 8.98 -7.62 -8.85
N ARG A 83 8.75 -8.48 -7.86
CA ARG A 83 7.98 -9.73 -8.01
C ARG A 83 6.83 -9.73 -7.00
N PRO A 84 5.69 -9.11 -7.31
CA PRO A 84 4.57 -8.91 -6.39
C PRO A 84 4.16 -10.18 -5.67
N ASP A 85 3.92 -11.28 -6.39
CA ASP A 85 3.46 -12.55 -5.79
C ASP A 85 4.45 -13.12 -4.77
N VAL A 86 5.74 -13.08 -5.09
CA VAL A 86 6.78 -13.59 -4.19
C VAL A 86 6.89 -12.70 -2.96
N ARG A 87 6.80 -11.38 -3.13
CA ARG A 87 6.88 -10.43 -2.03
C ARG A 87 5.69 -10.53 -1.09
N LEU A 88 4.47 -10.62 -1.64
CA LEU A 88 3.24 -10.80 -0.85
C LEU A 88 3.25 -12.13 -0.08
N ALA A 89 3.61 -13.23 -0.74
CA ALA A 89 3.75 -14.53 -0.08
C ALA A 89 4.84 -14.49 1.02
N GLY A 90 5.97 -13.84 0.76
CA GLY A 90 7.04 -13.63 1.74
C GLY A 90 6.56 -12.87 2.97
N HIS A 91 5.80 -11.78 2.78
CA HIS A 91 5.22 -11.02 3.89
C HIS A 91 4.28 -11.88 4.75
N ALA A 92 3.38 -12.64 4.13
CA ALA A 92 2.47 -13.54 4.84
C ALA A 92 3.24 -14.62 5.65
N LEU A 93 4.33 -15.16 5.08
CA LEU A 93 5.20 -16.12 5.79
C LEU A 93 5.89 -15.49 6.99
N LEU A 94 6.40 -14.25 6.88
CA LEU A 94 7.04 -13.51 7.97
C LEU A 94 6.06 -13.23 9.12
N VAL A 95 4.82 -12.84 8.80
CA VAL A 95 3.75 -12.67 9.81
C VAL A 95 3.47 -14.01 10.50
N GLY A 96 3.28 -15.09 9.71
CA GLY A 96 3.05 -16.43 10.24
C GLY A 96 4.20 -16.92 11.15
N GLN A 97 5.45 -16.60 10.81
CA GLN A 97 6.61 -16.90 11.65
C GLN A 97 6.61 -16.10 12.94
N ALA A 98 6.32 -14.79 12.88
CA ALA A 98 6.22 -13.95 14.08
C ALA A 98 5.19 -14.51 15.08
N LEU A 99 4.01 -14.92 14.58
CA LEU A 99 2.97 -15.54 15.40
C LEU A 99 3.42 -16.89 16.03
N ARG A 100 4.10 -17.75 15.26
CA ARG A 100 4.62 -19.02 15.80
C ARG A 100 5.69 -18.82 16.86
N ASP A 101 6.46 -17.74 16.77
CA ASP A 101 7.50 -17.39 17.73
C ASP A 101 6.96 -16.64 18.96
N GLY A 102 5.62 -16.49 19.07
CA GLY A 102 4.93 -15.93 20.24
C GLY A 102 4.72 -14.41 20.19
N TYR A 103 5.00 -13.76 19.05
CA TYR A 103 4.65 -12.35 18.87
C TYR A 103 3.16 -12.18 18.51
N ALA A 104 2.61 -11.01 18.81
CA ALA A 104 1.22 -10.67 18.49
C ALA A 104 0.98 -10.32 17.02
N GLY A 105 2.05 -10.04 16.27
CA GLY A 105 2.04 -9.65 14.87
C GLY A 105 3.42 -9.21 14.39
N LEU A 106 3.43 -8.59 13.21
CA LEU A 106 4.63 -8.05 12.56
C LEU A 106 4.48 -6.54 12.33
N ARG A 107 5.50 -5.77 12.68
CA ARG A 107 5.57 -4.33 12.47
C ARG A 107 6.75 -4.00 11.55
N VAL A 108 6.47 -3.47 10.36
CA VAL A 108 7.46 -3.23 9.31
C VAL A 108 7.57 -1.75 8.99
N CYS A 109 8.79 -1.23 8.90
CA CYS A 109 9.07 0.06 8.27
C CYS A 109 10.00 -0.18 7.08
N SER A 110 9.62 0.30 5.91
CA SER A 110 10.37 0.16 4.65
C SER A 110 10.71 1.52 4.07
N GLU A 111 11.98 1.80 3.82
CA GLU A 111 12.48 3.01 3.14
C GLU A 111 12.33 2.88 1.63
N ILE A 112 11.12 3.10 1.11
CA ILE A 112 10.81 2.77 -0.29
C ILE A 112 11.31 3.80 -1.32
N THR A 113 11.74 4.98 -0.90
CA THR A 113 12.16 6.07 -1.82
C THR A 113 13.16 5.62 -2.89
N PRO A 114 14.20 4.81 -2.59
CA PRO A 114 15.14 4.36 -3.61
C PRO A 114 14.53 3.51 -4.72
N LEU A 115 13.46 2.78 -4.44
CA LEU A 115 12.77 1.90 -5.39
C LEU A 115 11.87 2.68 -6.37
N LEU A 116 11.59 3.96 -6.10
CA LEU A 116 10.64 4.79 -6.85
C LEU A 116 11.30 5.62 -7.96
N GLY A 117 12.38 5.12 -8.57
CA GLY A 117 13.30 5.90 -9.41
C GLY A 117 12.73 6.41 -10.75
N SER A 118 11.81 5.68 -11.40
CA SER A 118 11.21 6.03 -12.71
C SER A 118 9.69 5.96 -12.68
N ASP A 119 9.01 6.62 -13.63
CA ASP A 119 7.54 6.62 -13.69
C ASP A 119 6.96 5.20 -13.91
N GLY A 120 7.64 4.37 -14.73
CA GLY A 120 7.21 2.99 -14.96
C GLY A 120 7.35 2.09 -13.73
N VAL A 121 8.46 2.22 -13.02
CA VAL A 121 8.67 1.50 -11.75
C VAL A 121 7.63 1.94 -10.72
N CYS A 122 7.25 3.22 -10.70
CA CYS A 122 6.22 3.71 -9.80
C CYS A 122 4.83 3.12 -10.12
N ASP A 123 4.45 2.97 -11.38
CA ASP A 123 3.17 2.36 -11.76
C ASP A 123 3.09 0.89 -11.32
N GLU A 124 4.14 0.09 -11.57
CA GLU A 124 4.23 -1.31 -11.11
C GLU A 124 4.23 -1.39 -9.58
N TRP A 125 4.95 -0.46 -8.93
CA TRP A 125 4.98 -0.37 -7.48
C TRP A 125 3.59 -0.06 -6.91
N CYS A 126 2.85 0.89 -7.48
CA CYS A 126 1.51 1.23 -7.01
C CYS A 126 0.51 0.06 -7.18
N GLY A 127 0.60 -0.70 -8.27
CA GLY A 127 -0.19 -1.94 -8.41
C GLY A 127 0.12 -2.95 -7.31
N TYR A 128 1.42 -3.16 -7.02
CA TYR A 128 1.83 -3.98 -5.87
C TYR A 128 1.28 -3.44 -4.54
N GLU A 129 1.29 -2.12 -4.31
CA GLU A 129 0.82 -1.51 -3.04
C GLU A 129 -0.68 -1.73 -2.82
N VAL A 130 -1.52 -1.66 -3.87
CA VAL A 130 -2.96 -2.00 -3.75
C VAL A 130 -3.14 -3.46 -3.31
N ARG A 131 -2.38 -4.38 -3.89
CA ARG A 131 -2.39 -5.81 -3.52
C ARG A 131 -1.86 -6.03 -2.10
N ALA A 132 -0.80 -5.30 -1.72
CA ALA A 132 -0.24 -5.34 -0.37
C ALA A 132 -1.25 -4.85 0.67
N ASP A 133 -1.99 -3.78 0.37
CA ASP A 133 -3.03 -3.25 1.25
C ASP A 133 -4.13 -4.28 1.49
N LEU A 134 -4.59 -4.99 0.44
CA LEU A 134 -5.55 -6.10 0.54
C LEU A 134 -5.04 -7.24 1.43
N LEU A 135 -3.77 -7.61 1.32
CA LEU A 135 -3.16 -8.65 2.13
C LEU A 135 -3.02 -8.20 3.58
N ILE A 136 -2.46 -7.02 3.81
CA ILE A 136 -2.19 -6.46 5.15
C ILE A 136 -3.49 -6.29 5.93
N ALA A 137 -4.58 -5.88 5.27
CA ALA A 137 -5.90 -5.76 5.91
C ALA A 137 -6.40 -7.06 6.58
N ARG A 138 -5.87 -8.22 6.14
CA ARG A 138 -6.27 -9.57 6.64
C ARG A 138 -5.27 -10.18 7.62
N LEU A 139 -4.12 -9.52 7.85
CA LEU A 139 -3.04 -10.04 8.68
C LEU A 139 -2.81 -9.14 9.91
N PRO A 140 -2.36 -9.68 11.05
CA PRO A 140 -1.90 -8.87 12.17
C PRO A 140 -0.53 -8.25 11.83
N SER A 141 -0.56 -7.25 10.95
CA SER A 141 0.64 -6.57 10.46
C SER A 141 0.40 -5.08 10.31
N ILE A 142 1.37 -4.29 10.77
CA ILE A 142 1.42 -2.84 10.53
C ILE A 142 2.62 -2.58 9.64
N VAL A 143 2.35 -2.00 8.47
CA VAL A 143 3.40 -1.68 7.49
C VAL A 143 3.42 -0.19 7.24
N VAL A 144 4.60 0.41 7.34
CA VAL A 144 4.88 1.81 7.00
C VAL A 144 5.81 1.84 5.80
N CYS A 145 5.33 2.46 4.72
CA CYS A 145 6.12 2.84 3.55
C CYS A 145 6.67 4.24 3.79
N ALA A 146 7.95 4.33 4.20
CA ALA A 146 8.61 5.58 4.53
C ALA A 146 9.19 6.24 3.27
N CYS A 147 8.92 7.55 3.10
CA CYS A 147 9.27 8.32 1.92
C CYS A 147 10.04 9.60 2.30
N ASP A 148 11.26 9.72 1.83
CA ASP A 148 12.09 10.92 1.96
C ASP A 148 11.68 11.97 0.92
N LEU A 149 11.00 13.04 1.35
CA LEU A 149 10.53 14.12 0.47
C LEU A 149 11.66 14.92 -0.17
N ARG A 150 12.88 14.86 0.35
CA ARG A 150 14.06 15.50 -0.25
C ARG A 150 14.49 14.80 -1.55
N ARG A 151 14.08 13.54 -1.73
CA ARG A 151 14.45 12.65 -2.84
C ARG A 151 13.25 12.21 -3.69
N ALA A 152 12.08 12.12 -3.09
CA ALA A 152 10.85 11.69 -3.77
C ALA A 152 10.30 12.80 -4.69
N ARG A 153 9.86 12.42 -5.89
CA ARG A 153 9.20 13.35 -6.83
C ARG A 153 7.75 13.59 -6.41
N PRO A 154 7.21 14.84 -6.55
CA PRO A 154 5.83 15.15 -6.16
C PRO A 154 4.78 14.22 -6.80
N LYS A 155 4.95 13.86 -8.09
CA LYS A 155 4.04 12.95 -8.78
C LYS A 155 4.03 11.56 -8.14
N VAL A 156 5.20 11.03 -7.79
CA VAL A 156 5.35 9.73 -7.11
C VAL A 156 4.63 9.75 -5.77
N MET A 157 4.78 10.83 -5.00
CA MET A 157 4.07 10.99 -3.72
C MET A 157 2.56 11.04 -3.90
N SER A 158 2.06 11.71 -4.95
CA SER A 158 0.64 11.71 -5.28
C SER A 158 0.13 10.30 -5.63
N ASP A 159 0.91 9.52 -6.38
CA ASP A 159 0.54 8.14 -6.75
C ASP A 159 0.56 7.21 -5.52
N LEU A 160 1.54 7.35 -4.61
CA LEU A 160 1.54 6.62 -3.34
C LEU A 160 0.35 6.99 -2.45
N HIS A 161 -0.04 8.26 -2.44
CA HIS A 161 -1.24 8.70 -1.75
C HIS A 161 -2.52 8.06 -2.30
N ALA A 162 -2.55 7.73 -3.59
CA ALA A 162 -3.70 7.06 -4.19
C ALA A 162 -3.92 5.65 -3.64
N VAL A 163 -2.84 4.93 -3.29
CA VAL A 163 -2.87 3.48 -3.02
C VAL A 163 -2.71 3.09 -1.54
N HIS A 164 -2.56 4.06 -0.65
CA HIS A 164 -2.49 3.79 0.79
C HIS A 164 -3.75 4.24 1.51
N SER A 165 -4.24 3.43 2.45
CA SER A 165 -5.42 3.76 3.26
C SER A 165 -5.16 4.90 4.25
N LEU A 166 -3.93 5.02 4.74
CA LEU A 166 -3.51 6.02 5.72
C LEU A 166 -2.28 6.79 5.25
N HIS A 167 -2.28 8.09 5.53
CA HIS A 167 -1.16 9.00 5.28
C HIS A 167 -0.82 9.77 6.54
N THR A 168 0.48 9.96 6.80
CA THR A 168 0.97 10.75 7.93
C THR A 168 2.34 11.35 7.61
N GLY A 169 2.79 12.29 8.45
CA GLY A 169 4.07 12.98 8.29
C GLY A 169 3.96 14.32 7.58
N ALA A 170 5.00 14.70 6.84
CA ALA A 170 5.07 15.99 6.18
C ALA A 170 4.03 16.12 5.04
N PRO A 171 3.47 17.32 4.81
CA PRO A 171 2.47 17.53 3.76
C PRO A 171 3.00 17.19 2.37
N THR A 172 2.19 16.51 1.57
CA THR A 172 2.49 16.13 0.20
C THR A 172 1.38 16.56 -0.76
N CYS A 173 1.59 16.34 -2.06
CA CYS A 173 0.58 16.62 -3.08
C CYS A 173 -0.53 15.56 -3.01
N PRO A 174 -1.81 15.94 -2.83
CA PRO A 174 -2.91 14.99 -2.81
C PRO A 174 -3.07 14.31 -4.17
N SER A 175 -3.56 13.08 -4.16
CA SER A 175 -3.99 12.39 -5.38
C SER A 175 -5.41 12.83 -5.78
N PRO A 176 -5.72 12.91 -7.09
CA PRO A 176 -7.08 13.20 -7.54
C PRO A 176 -8.07 12.08 -7.19
N PHE A 177 -7.61 10.82 -7.13
CA PHE A 177 -8.41 9.69 -6.66
C PHE A 177 -7.62 8.83 -5.68
N ARG A 178 -8.32 7.98 -4.95
CA ARG A 178 -7.72 6.99 -4.04
C ARG A 178 -8.37 5.64 -4.23
N ILE A 179 -7.55 4.59 -4.17
CA ILE A 179 -7.98 3.19 -4.17
C ILE A 179 -7.24 2.45 -3.06
N HIS A 180 -7.96 1.81 -2.16
CA HIS A 180 -7.36 1.10 -1.03
C HIS A 180 -8.26 -0.04 -0.54
N ALA A 181 -7.71 -0.97 0.24
CA ALA A 181 -8.44 -2.07 0.83
C ALA A 181 -9.45 -1.60 1.88
N GLY A 182 -10.57 -2.31 1.96
CA GLY A 182 -11.60 -2.10 2.95
C GLY A 182 -12.31 -3.38 3.36
N ARG A 183 -13.38 -3.24 4.15
CA ARG A 183 -14.16 -4.37 4.65
C ARG A 183 -14.96 -5.03 3.52
N GLY A 184 -14.36 -5.91 2.75
CA GLY A 184 -15.06 -6.69 1.74
C GLY A 184 -14.65 -6.41 0.30
N GLY A 185 -13.63 -5.59 0.07
CA GLY A 185 -13.14 -5.29 -1.27
C GLY A 185 -12.23 -4.07 -1.31
N LEU A 186 -12.28 -3.35 -2.40
CA LEU A 186 -11.58 -2.07 -2.60
C LEU A 186 -12.55 -0.90 -2.44
N PHE A 187 -12.05 0.23 -1.96
CA PHE A 187 -12.73 1.52 -1.95
C PHE A 187 -12.09 2.43 -2.99
N LEU A 188 -12.93 3.08 -3.79
CA LEU A 188 -12.53 4.10 -4.76
C LEU A 188 -13.20 5.42 -4.42
N SER A 189 -12.41 6.48 -4.25
CA SER A 189 -12.90 7.82 -3.90
C SER A 189 -12.23 8.91 -4.72
N GLY A 190 -12.81 10.13 -4.71
CA GLY A 190 -12.28 11.31 -5.40
C GLY A 190 -12.71 11.40 -6.86
N GLU A 191 -11.84 11.84 -7.76
CA GLU A 191 -12.16 12.15 -9.14
C GLU A 191 -11.37 11.28 -10.12
N VAL A 192 -12.08 10.60 -11.04
CA VAL A 192 -11.51 9.78 -12.11
C VAL A 192 -11.90 10.33 -13.47
N ASP A 193 -10.91 10.69 -14.28
CA ASP A 193 -11.08 11.19 -15.63
C ASP A 193 -10.04 10.61 -16.61
N ALA A 194 -10.07 11.07 -17.85
CA ALA A 194 -9.17 10.60 -18.89
C ALA A 194 -7.67 10.77 -18.57
N SER A 195 -7.30 11.63 -17.62
CA SER A 195 -5.90 11.85 -17.24
C SER A 195 -5.35 10.78 -16.29
N ASN A 196 -6.24 10.04 -15.60
CA ASN A 196 -5.86 9.07 -14.57
C ASN A 196 -6.56 7.71 -14.69
N ALA A 197 -7.57 7.56 -15.55
CA ALA A 197 -8.35 6.34 -15.76
C ALA A 197 -7.47 5.12 -16.12
N ASP A 198 -6.46 5.30 -16.98
CA ASP A 198 -5.55 4.21 -17.37
C ASP A 198 -4.77 3.63 -16.19
N ARG A 199 -4.39 4.47 -15.22
CA ARG A 199 -3.72 4.00 -14.00
C ARG A 199 -4.68 3.23 -13.11
N LEU A 200 -5.87 3.78 -12.89
CA LEU A 200 -6.91 3.07 -12.14
C LEU A 200 -7.18 1.69 -12.74
N GLY A 201 -7.36 1.60 -14.06
CA GLY A 201 -7.61 0.34 -14.76
C GLY A 201 -6.50 -0.69 -14.55
N ARG A 202 -5.24 -0.28 -14.68
CA ARG A 202 -4.08 -1.17 -14.43
C ARG A 202 -4.04 -1.66 -12.99
N TRP A 203 -4.18 -0.77 -12.00
CA TRP A 203 -4.12 -1.17 -10.59
C TRP A 203 -5.29 -2.09 -10.19
N LEU A 204 -6.48 -1.84 -10.72
CA LEU A 204 -7.62 -2.75 -10.53
C LEU A 204 -7.36 -4.11 -11.17
N ALA A 205 -6.87 -4.15 -12.42
CA ALA A 205 -6.59 -5.41 -13.13
C ALA A 205 -5.56 -6.27 -12.39
N GLU A 206 -4.59 -5.64 -11.70
CA GLU A 206 -3.63 -6.35 -10.87
C GLU A 206 -4.20 -6.83 -9.52
N ALA A 207 -5.10 -6.05 -8.91
CA ALA A 207 -5.60 -6.31 -7.56
C ALA A 207 -6.85 -7.22 -7.52
N LEU A 208 -7.72 -7.14 -8.52
CA LEU A 208 -8.97 -7.91 -8.54
C LEU A 208 -8.77 -9.43 -8.45
N PRO A 209 -7.75 -10.05 -9.08
CA PRO A 209 -7.50 -11.49 -8.95
C PRO A 209 -7.22 -11.96 -7.51
N ASP A 210 -6.77 -11.08 -6.61
CA ASP A 210 -6.52 -11.41 -5.20
C ASP A 210 -7.79 -11.36 -4.32
N LEU A 211 -8.90 -10.90 -4.87
CA LEU A 211 -10.19 -10.84 -4.18
C LEU A 211 -11.00 -12.11 -4.47
N PRO A 212 -11.47 -12.83 -3.42
CA PRO A 212 -12.39 -13.96 -3.62
C PRO A 212 -13.77 -13.51 -4.11
N ASP A 213 -14.14 -12.26 -3.84
CA ASP A 213 -15.36 -11.59 -4.28
C ASP A 213 -14.94 -10.17 -4.73
N PRO A 214 -14.91 -9.90 -6.05
CA PRO A 214 -14.37 -8.66 -6.60
C PRO A 214 -15.35 -7.50 -6.44
N VAL A 215 -15.29 -6.82 -5.30
CA VAL A 215 -16.13 -5.66 -4.96
C VAL A 215 -15.28 -4.40 -4.97
N VAL A 216 -15.80 -3.37 -5.63
CA VAL A 216 -15.30 -1.99 -5.51
C VAL A 216 -16.43 -1.09 -5.03
N ASP A 217 -16.25 -0.46 -3.88
CA ASP A 217 -17.14 0.55 -3.34
C ASP A 217 -16.80 1.91 -3.92
N VAL A 218 -17.80 2.57 -4.50
CA VAL A 218 -17.69 3.87 -5.18
C VAL A 218 -18.54 4.96 -4.52
N GLU A 219 -18.97 4.74 -3.26
CA GLU A 219 -19.83 5.70 -2.53
C GLU A 219 -19.18 7.09 -2.43
N ASP A 220 -17.87 7.14 -2.17
CA ASP A 220 -17.10 8.37 -2.02
C ASP A 220 -16.49 8.88 -3.34
N LEU A 221 -16.95 8.36 -4.49
CA LEU A 221 -16.51 8.83 -5.80
C LEU A 221 -17.22 10.14 -6.15
N GLU A 222 -16.46 11.25 -6.20
CA GLU A 222 -16.98 12.59 -6.44
C GLU A 222 -17.25 12.85 -7.92
N PHE A 223 -16.38 12.34 -8.80
CA PHE A 223 -16.49 12.48 -10.25
C PHE A 223 -15.94 11.25 -10.97
N ILE A 224 -16.62 10.89 -12.07
CA ILE A 224 -16.12 9.90 -13.03
C ILE A 224 -16.64 10.24 -14.43
N ASP A 225 -15.75 10.24 -15.41
CA ASP A 225 -16.10 10.42 -16.82
C ASP A 225 -16.19 9.07 -17.56
N ALA A 226 -16.39 9.13 -18.88
CA ALA A 226 -16.50 7.94 -19.72
C ALA A 226 -15.22 7.08 -19.73
N ALA A 227 -14.03 7.70 -19.61
CA ALA A 227 -12.78 6.97 -19.55
C ALA A 227 -12.64 6.21 -18.22
N GLY A 228 -13.03 6.83 -17.10
CA GLY A 228 -13.08 6.18 -15.80
C GLY A 228 -14.10 5.03 -15.76
N MET A 229 -15.30 5.22 -16.36
CA MET A 229 -16.29 4.15 -16.50
C MET A 229 -15.76 2.98 -17.33
N TRP A 230 -15.01 3.27 -18.40
CA TRP A 230 -14.36 2.25 -19.22
C TRP A 230 -13.30 1.48 -18.44
N ALA A 231 -12.49 2.18 -17.61
CA ALA A 231 -11.47 1.54 -16.80
C ALA A 231 -12.06 0.54 -15.79
N LEU A 232 -13.21 0.87 -15.16
CA LEU A 232 -13.94 -0.06 -14.29
C LEU A 232 -14.48 -1.26 -15.07
N LEU A 233 -15.05 -1.04 -16.26
CA LEU A 233 -15.58 -2.09 -17.10
C LEU A 233 -14.47 -3.02 -17.60
N ASP A 234 -13.38 -2.45 -18.10
CA ASP A 234 -12.26 -3.20 -18.66
C ASP A 234 -11.55 -4.05 -17.59
N SER A 235 -11.35 -3.48 -16.38
CA SER A 235 -10.76 -4.20 -15.26
C SER A 235 -11.58 -5.40 -14.78
N ALA A 236 -12.89 -5.41 -15.02
CA ALA A 236 -13.77 -6.54 -14.69
C ALA A 236 -13.37 -7.84 -15.42
N HIS A 237 -12.67 -7.74 -16.56
CA HIS A 237 -12.16 -8.90 -17.30
C HIS A 237 -10.97 -9.59 -16.60
N ALA A 238 -10.35 -8.92 -15.62
CA ALA A 238 -9.26 -9.52 -14.83
C ALA A 238 -9.74 -10.59 -13.84
N HIS A 239 -11.06 -10.68 -13.58
CA HIS A 239 -11.62 -11.66 -12.66
C HIS A 239 -12.71 -12.51 -13.31
N PRO A 240 -12.74 -13.85 -13.10
CA PRO A 240 -13.74 -14.74 -13.70
C PRO A 240 -15.20 -14.40 -13.32
N GLU A 241 -15.42 -13.93 -12.10
CA GLU A 241 -16.74 -13.52 -11.59
C GLU A 241 -17.14 -12.10 -12.02
N GLY A 242 -16.26 -11.41 -12.77
CA GLY A 242 -16.46 -10.01 -13.13
C GLY A 242 -16.20 -9.06 -11.96
N LEU A 243 -16.94 -7.94 -11.89
CA LEU A 243 -16.79 -6.90 -10.89
C LEU A 243 -18.16 -6.47 -10.34
N ARG A 244 -18.27 -6.36 -9.03
CA ARG A 244 -19.44 -5.77 -8.38
C ARG A 244 -19.10 -4.38 -7.86
N LEU A 245 -19.88 -3.37 -8.29
CA LEU A 245 -19.78 -1.98 -7.83
C LEU A 245 -20.87 -1.74 -6.79
N THR A 246 -20.47 -1.27 -5.59
CA THR A 246 -21.36 -0.87 -4.50
C THR A 246 -21.32 0.63 -4.27
N GLY A 247 -22.30 1.20 -3.58
CA GLY A 247 -22.35 2.64 -3.31
C GLY A 247 -22.61 3.50 -4.54
N THR A 248 -23.14 2.93 -5.62
CA THR A 248 -23.38 3.64 -6.88
C THR A 248 -24.48 4.70 -6.75
N SER A 249 -24.11 5.98 -6.93
CA SER A 249 -25.07 7.10 -6.93
C SER A 249 -25.99 7.08 -8.16
N GLU A 250 -27.11 7.81 -8.10
CA GLU A 250 -28.00 7.97 -9.27
C GLU A 250 -27.26 8.62 -10.46
N ARG A 251 -26.34 9.56 -10.18
CA ARG A 251 -25.51 10.17 -11.20
C ARG A 251 -24.57 9.14 -11.84
N PHE A 252 -23.93 8.29 -11.05
CA PHE A 252 -23.08 7.22 -11.55
C PHE A 252 -23.86 6.29 -12.47
N ARG A 253 -25.02 5.78 -12.01
CA ARG A 253 -25.89 4.88 -12.78
C ARG A 253 -26.36 5.50 -14.09
N ARG A 254 -26.67 6.81 -14.07
CA ARG A 254 -27.05 7.54 -15.28
C ARG A 254 -25.93 7.61 -16.31
N VAL A 255 -24.70 7.91 -15.90
CA VAL A 255 -23.53 7.94 -16.80
C VAL A 255 -23.27 6.53 -17.33
N TRP A 256 -23.32 5.50 -16.48
CA TRP A 256 -23.17 4.10 -16.85
C TRP A 256 -24.15 3.70 -17.97
N SER A 257 -25.43 4.05 -17.78
CA SER A 257 -26.50 3.79 -18.76
C SER A 257 -26.30 4.55 -20.07
N VAL A 258 -25.89 5.81 -20.02
CA VAL A 258 -25.59 6.63 -21.22
C VAL A 258 -24.43 6.04 -22.02
N CYS A 259 -23.43 5.45 -21.35
CA CYS A 259 -22.34 4.72 -22.00
C CYS A 259 -22.77 3.37 -22.61
N GLY A 260 -24.02 2.91 -22.37
CA GLY A 260 -24.55 1.65 -22.89
C GLY A 260 -24.05 0.41 -22.14
N TYR A 261 -23.59 0.54 -20.90
CA TYR A 261 -22.97 -0.54 -20.14
C TYR A 261 -23.95 -1.39 -19.34
N ASP A 262 -25.24 -1.03 -19.27
CA ASP A 262 -26.28 -1.74 -18.50
C ASP A 262 -26.45 -3.22 -18.87
N THR A 263 -26.09 -3.57 -20.11
CA THR A 263 -26.28 -4.94 -20.65
C THR A 263 -25.02 -5.80 -20.53
N ILE A 264 -23.94 -5.27 -19.97
CA ILE A 264 -22.67 -5.99 -19.91
C ILE A 264 -22.62 -6.82 -18.61
N PRO A 265 -22.60 -8.17 -18.71
CA PRO A 265 -22.78 -9.04 -17.56
C PRO A 265 -21.56 -9.08 -16.62
N SER A 266 -20.39 -8.64 -17.08
CA SER A 266 -19.14 -8.65 -16.30
C SER A 266 -19.11 -7.59 -15.18
N VAL A 267 -20.08 -6.65 -15.14
CA VAL A 267 -20.17 -5.66 -14.05
C VAL A 267 -21.59 -5.62 -13.49
N GLN A 268 -21.70 -5.73 -12.18
CA GLN A 268 -22.96 -5.64 -11.46
C GLN A 268 -22.99 -4.37 -10.62
N LEU A 269 -24.07 -3.57 -10.73
CA LEU A 269 -24.31 -2.38 -9.92
C LEU A 269 -25.26 -2.71 -8.77
N ASN A 270 -24.86 -2.38 -7.53
CA ASN A 270 -25.67 -2.54 -6.32
C ASN A 270 -25.90 -1.19 -5.64
#